data_6c33e817cfe69e99524c35afdcf77e03
#
_entry.id   6c33e817cfe69e99524c35afdcf77e03
#
_cell.length_a   1.000
_cell.length_b   1.000
_cell.length_c   1.000
_cell.angle_alpha   90.00
_cell.angle_beta   90.00
_cell.angle_gamma   90.00
#
_symmetry.space_group_name_H-M   'P 1'
#
loop_
_entity.id
_entity.type
_entity.pdbx_description
1 polymer ?
#
loop_
_entity_poly.entity_id
_entity_poly.type
_entity_poly.pdbx_seq_one_letter_code
_entity_poly.pdbx_strand_id
1 'polypeptide(L)'
;MDFTSNVRPDDMARINTPELAQAFIEEAVAYTREQVGDGKVLLALSGGVDSSVVAALLIKALGKQLVCVHVNHGLMRKGESEQVIEVFRNKMGAELIYVDATDSFLDLLAGVAEPEAKRHIIGEEFIKVFDEEAAKLEGIGFLGQGTIYPDILESEAGVKAHHNVGGLPAEL
;
A
#
# COMPACT_ATOMS: atom_id res chain seq x y z
N MET A 1 -17.47 12.54 4.87
CA MET A 1 -16.82 11.60 5.83
C MET A 1 -15.52 12.25 6.28
N ASP A 2 -15.16 12.16 7.56
CA ASP A 2 -13.87 12.70 8.02
C ASP A 2 -12.78 11.64 7.79
N PHE A 3 -11.93 11.87 6.80
CA PHE A 3 -10.79 10.99 6.48
C PHE A 3 -9.52 11.35 7.25
N THR A 4 -9.59 12.35 8.14
CA THR A 4 -8.41 12.83 8.91
C THR A 4 -8.30 12.15 10.29
N SER A 5 -9.34 11.48 10.74
CA SER A 5 -9.39 10.81 12.05
C SER A 5 -9.03 9.33 11.93
N ASN A 6 -8.09 8.88 12.73
CA ASN A 6 -7.76 7.46 12.90
C ASN A 6 -8.74 6.73 13.84
N VAL A 7 -9.70 7.46 14.42
CA VAL A 7 -10.70 6.88 15.32
C VAL A 7 -12.01 6.75 14.58
N ARG A 8 -12.55 5.54 14.53
CA ARG A 8 -13.89 5.31 13.97
C ARG A 8 -14.93 6.02 14.85
N PRO A 9 -15.74 6.94 14.26
CA PRO A 9 -16.85 7.52 14.99
C PRO A 9 -17.86 6.45 15.43
N ASP A 10 -18.40 6.57 16.64
CA ASP A 10 -19.38 5.60 17.17
C ASP A 10 -20.66 5.51 16.33
N ASP A 11 -21.01 6.60 15.67
CA ASP A 11 -22.19 6.74 14.80
C ASP A 11 -21.90 6.40 13.32
N MET A 12 -20.68 5.96 12.99
CA MET A 12 -20.30 5.62 11.62
C MET A 12 -21.11 4.42 11.11
N ALA A 13 -21.99 4.67 10.14
CA ALA A 13 -22.74 3.61 9.48
C ALA A 13 -21.80 2.64 8.74
N ARG A 14 -22.13 1.35 8.80
CA ARG A 14 -21.40 0.35 8.01
C ARG A 14 -21.82 0.44 6.54
N ILE A 15 -20.86 0.35 5.66
CA ILE A 15 -21.08 0.20 4.22
C ILE A 15 -21.51 -1.25 3.97
N ASN A 16 -22.81 -1.47 3.85
CA ASN A 16 -23.40 -2.80 3.69
C ASN A 16 -24.34 -2.92 2.49
N THR A 17 -24.43 -1.88 1.66
CA THR A 17 -25.17 -1.89 0.40
C THR A 17 -24.30 -1.37 -0.75
N PRO A 18 -24.61 -1.75 -2.01
CA PRO A 18 -23.90 -1.24 -3.18
C PRO A 18 -23.98 0.30 -3.31
N GLU A 19 -25.11 0.89 -2.93
CA GLU A 19 -25.35 2.34 -3.01
C GLU A 19 -24.43 3.08 -2.02
N LEU A 20 -24.29 2.57 -0.79
CA LEU A 20 -23.39 3.13 0.21
C LEU A 20 -21.92 2.97 -0.21
N ALA A 21 -21.58 1.84 -0.82
CA ALA A 21 -20.24 1.62 -1.36
C ALA A 21 -19.93 2.61 -2.51
N GLN A 22 -20.88 2.83 -3.39
CA GLN A 22 -20.74 3.78 -4.51
C GLN A 22 -20.58 5.21 -3.98
N ALA A 23 -21.40 5.62 -3.01
CA ALA A 23 -21.29 6.93 -2.39
C ALA A 23 -19.92 7.14 -1.72
N PHE A 24 -19.45 6.13 -0.98
CA PHE A 24 -18.10 6.16 -0.39
C PHE A 24 -17.00 6.33 -1.45
N ILE A 25 -17.08 5.57 -2.55
CA ILE A 25 -16.10 5.67 -3.64
C ILE A 25 -16.06 7.08 -4.23
N GLU A 26 -17.23 7.69 -4.46
CA GLU A 26 -17.34 9.04 -5.02
C GLU A 26 -16.75 10.09 -4.07
N GLU A 27 -17.07 9.99 -2.78
CA GLU A 27 -16.56 10.88 -1.74
C GLU A 27 -15.03 10.72 -1.57
N ALA A 28 -14.52 9.49 -1.49
CA ALA A 28 -13.10 9.20 -1.37
C ALA A 28 -12.30 9.69 -2.58
N VAL A 29 -12.82 9.50 -3.79
CA VAL A 29 -12.20 9.99 -5.03
C VAL A 29 -12.14 11.52 -5.06
N ALA A 30 -13.24 12.20 -4.68
CA ALA A 30 -13.29 13.66 -4.63
C ALA A 30 -12.30 14.23 -3.61
N TYR A 31 -12.29 13.66 -2.40
CA TYR A 31 -11.36 14.02 -1.33
C TYR A 31 -9.90 13.84 -1.76
N THR A 32 -9.57 12.69 -2.34
CA THR A 32 -8.22 12.40 -2.81
C THR A 32 -7.74 13.41 -3.85
N ARG A 33 -8.59 13.77 -4.82
CA ARG A 33 -8.27 14.77 -5.84
C ARG A 33 -7.99 16.15 -5.24
N GLU A 34 -8.78 16.53 -4.25
CA GLU A 34 -8.61 17.80 -3.55
C GLU A 34 -7.29 17.83 -2.76
N GLN A 35 -6.95 16.74 -2.07
CA GLN A 35 -5.72 16.66 -1.27
C GLN A 35 -4.46 16.63 -2.14
N VAL A 36 -4.49 15.88 -3.24
CA VAL A 36 -3.30 15.66 -4.07
C VAL A 36 -3.08 16.81 -5.06
N GLY A 37 -4.14 17.44 -5.56
CA GLY A 37 -4.03 18.47 -6.57
C GLY A 37 -3.25 17.99 -7.80
N ASP A 38 -2.21 18.72 -8.16
CA ASP A 38 -1.30 18.39 -9.29
C ASP A 38 -0.13 17.48 -8.90
N GLY A 39 -0.03 17.06 -7.63
CA GLY A 39 1.03 16.21 -7.13
C GLY A 39 0.96 14.76 -7.63
N LYS A 40 2.01 14.00 -7.36
CA LYS A 40 2.04 12.56 -7.64
C LYS A 40 1.99 11.76 -6.33
N VAL A 41 1.35 10.61 -6.40
CA VAL A 41 1.24 9.66 -5.29
C VAL A 41 2.04 8.40 -5.62
N LEU A 42 2.85 7.93 -4.69
CA LEU A 42 3.50 6.64 -4.71
C LEU A 42 2.72 5.66 -3.84
N LEU A 43 2.48 4.45 -4.31
CA LEU A 43 1.77 3.40 -3.60
C LEU A 43 2.56 2.10 -3.62
N ALA A 44 2.84 1.54 -2.45
CA ALA A 44 3.33 0.17 -2.32
C ALA A 44 2.16 -0.80 -2.55
N LEU A 45 2.20 -1.55 -3.65
CA LEU A 45 1.15 -2.49 -4.06
C LEU A 45 1.58 -3.94 -3.76
N SER A 46 1.17 -4.46 -2.60
CA SER A 46 1.55 -5.81 -2.17
C SER A 46 0.81 -6.93 -2.89
N GLY A 47 -0.33 -6.64 -3.53
CA GLY A 47 -1.24 -7.65 -4.10
C GLY A 47 -2.30 -8.15 -3.11
N GLY A 48 -2.22 -7.78 -1.83
CA GLY A 48 -3.27 -8.02 -0.84
C GLY A 48 -4.54 -7.20 -1.11
N VAL A 49 -5.65 -7.57 -0.47
CA VAL A 49 -6.96 -6.93 -0.68
C VAL A 49 -6.89 -5.43 -0.38
N ASP A 50 -6.29 -5.05 0.74
CA ASP A 50 -6.29 -3.67 1.22
C ASP A 50 -5.52 -2.74 0.26
N SER A 51 -4.29 -3.10 -0.10
CA SER A 51 -3.50 -2.34 -1.09
C SER A 51 -4.17 -2.31 -2.47
N SER A 52 -4.89 -3.37 -2.84
CA SER A 52 -5.63 -3.44 -4.11
C SER A 52 -6.83 -2.49 -4.13
N VAL A 53 -7.57 -2.39 -3.03
CA VAL A 53 -8.68 -1.42 -2.90
C VAL A 53 -8.15 0.01 -2.96
N VAL A 54 -7.08 0.30 -2.23
CA VAL A 54 -6.43 1.63 -2.28
C VAL A 54 -5.96 1.94 -3.70
N ALA A 55 -5.28 1.01 -4.38
CA ALA A 55 -4.85 1.19 -5.76
C ALA A 55 -6.03 1.50 -6.69
N ALA A 56 -7.13 0.76 -6.58
CA ALA A 56 -8.30 0.97 -7.42
C ALA A 56 -8.93 2.36 -7.21
N LEU A 57 -9.04 2.81 -5.95
CA LEU A 57 -9.53 4.16 -5.62
C LEU A 57 -8.59 5.25 -6.15
N LEU A 58 -7.28 5.10 -5.94
CA LEU A 58 -6.28 6.06 -6.39
C LEU A 58 -6.17 6.11 -7.93
N ILE A 59 -6.26 4.97 -8.64
CA ILE A 59 -6.34 4.96 -10.11
C ILE A 59 -7.54 5.76 -10.60
N LYS A 60 -8.71 5.56 -9.96
CA LYS A 60 -9.93 6.29 -10.32
C LYS A 60 -9.85 7.79 -10.00
N ALA A 61 -9.16 8.15 -8.93
CA ALA A 61 -8.98 9.54 -8.52
C ALA A 61 -7.95 10.28 -9.37
N LEU A 62 -6.79 9.69 -9.58
CA LEU A 62 -5.55 10.35 -9.99
C LEU A 62 -5.06 9.94 -11.37
N GLY A 63 -5.43 8.75 -11.85
CA GLY A 63 -4.96 8.25 -13.14
C GLY A 63 -3.43 8.17 -13.19
N LYS A 64 -2.82 8.96 -14.07
CA LYS A 64 -1.35 8.98 -14.28
C LYS A 64 -0.53 9.68 -13.19
N GLN A 65 -1.18 10.33 -12.22
CA GLN A 65 -0.49 10.89 -11.06
C GLN A 65 -0.16 9.80 -10.02
N LEU A 66 -0.73 8.59 -10.17
CA LEU A 66 -0.42 7.45 -9.32
C LEU A 66 0.69 6.60 -9.95
N VAL A 67 1.75 6.36 -9.17
CA VAL A 67 2.80 5.37 -9.46
C VAL A 67 2.69 4.26 -8.42
N CYS A 68 2.53 3.02 -8.88
CA CYS A 68 2.53 1.86 -8.01
C CYS A 68 3.88 1.16 -8.08
N VAL A 69 4.39 0.70 -6.94
CA VAL A 69 5.58 -0.17 -6.88
C VAL A 69 5.16 -1.52 -6.32
N HIS A 70 5.43 -2.58 -7.06
CA HIS A 70 5.23 -3.96 -6.62
C HIS A 70 6.57 -4.65 -6.50
N VAL A 71 6.92 -5.07 -5.28
CA VAL A 71 8.16 -5.78 -4.98
C VAL A 71 7.87 -7.27 -4.86
N ASN A 72 8.50 -8.07 -5.72
CA ASN A 72 8.53 -9.52 -5.57
C ASN A 72 9.72 -9.88 -4.66
N HIS A 73 9.42 -10.30 -3.46
CA HIS A 73 10.39 -10.71 -2.43
C HIS A 73 10.65 -12.22 -2.40
N GLY A 74 10.17 -12.98 -3.39
CA GLY A 74 10.36 -14.43 -3.47
C GLY A 74 9.49 -15.26 -2.52
N LEU A 75 8.72 -14.62 -1.62
CA LEU A 75 7.83 -15.27 -0.66
C LEU A 75 6.35 -15.12 -1.05
N MET A 76 6.10 -14.63 -2.27
CA MET A 76 4.76 -14.50 -2.83
C MET A 76 4.17 -15.87 -3.15
N ARG A 77 2.84 -15.95 -3.21
CA ARG A 77 2.18 -17.15 -3.73
C ARG A 77 2.46 -17.30 -5.22
N LYS A 78 2.43 -18.52 -5.69
CA LYS A 78 2.65 -18.83 -7.13
C LYS A 78 1.69 -18.02 -8.01
N GLY A 79 2.23 -17.24 -8.93
CA GLY A 79 1.48 -16.44 -9.90
C GLY A 79 0.87 -15.15 -9.34
N GLU A 80 1.17 -14.77 -8.10
CA GLU A 80 0.59 -13.58 -7.46
C GLU A 80 1.13 -12.28 -8.06
N SER A 81 2.44 -12.20 -8.29
CA SER A 81 3.06 -11.03 -8.94
C SER A 81 2.58 -10.85 -10.37
N GLU A 82 2.45 -11.93 -11.13
CA GLU A 82 1.92 -11.92 -12.49
C GLU A 82 0.46 -11.44 -12.50
N GLN A 83 -0.33 -11.85 -11.51
CA GLN A 83 -1.71 -11.39 -11.36
C GLN A 83 -1.78 -9.91 -11.05
N VAL A 84 -0.92 -9.38 -10.18
CA VAL A 84 -0.83 -7.95 -9.89
C VAL A 84 -0.52 -7.16 -11.16
N ILE A 85 0.47 -7.58 -11.92
CA ILE A 85 0.84 -6.94 -13.19
C ILE A 85 -0.32 -6.98 -14.18
N GLU A 86 -0.95 -8.14 -14.35
CA GLU A 86 -2.08 -8.29 -15.28
C GLU A 86 -3.26 -7.41 -14.92
N VAL A 87 -3.61 -7.32 -13.63
CA VAL A 87 -4.75 -6.52 -13.18
C VAL A 87 -4.43 -5.03 -13.24
N PHE A 88 -3.38 -4.60 -12.57
CA PHE A 88 -3.15 -3.17 -12.35
C PHE A 88 -2.48 -2.48 -13.54
N ARG A 89 -1.49 -3.11 -14.16
CA ARG A 89 -0.81 -2.53 -15.33
C ARG A 89 -1.63 -2.73 -16.60
N ASN A 90 -2.03 -3.98 -16.91
CA ASN A 90 -2.58 -4.29 -18.22
C ASN A 90 -4.07 -3.95 -18.33
N LYS A 91 -4.88 -4.28 -17.29
CA LYS A 91 -6.33 -4.04 -17.33
C LYS A 91 -6.72 -2.65 -16.83
N MET A 92 -6.12 -2.19 -15.73
CA MET A 92 -6.46 -0.90 -15.13
C MET A 92 -5.61 0.27 -15.64
N GLY A 93 -4.52 0.00 -16.36
CA GLY A 93 -3.66 1.01 -16.96
C GLY A 93 -2.86 1.84 -15.96
N ALA A 94 -2.61 1.30 -14.75
CA ALA A 94 -1.78 1.94 -13.76
C ALA A 94 -0.31 2.01 -14.21
N GLU A 95 0.38 3.08 -13.86
CA GLU A 95 1.83 3.12 -13.91
C GLU A 95 2.37 2.23 -12.77
N LEU A 96 2.86 1.04 -13.15
CA LEU A 96 3.32 0.02 -12.20
C LEU A 96 4.79 -0.30 -12.43
N ILE A 97 5.62 -0.04 -11.45
CA ILE A 97 7.01 -0.47 -11.38
C ILE A 97 7.02 -1.86 -10.72
N TYR A 98 7.57 -2.85 -11.42
CA TYR A 98 7.79 -4.19 -10.87
C TYR A 98 9.25 -4.37 -10.55
N VAL A 99 9.54 -4.75 -9.32
CA VAL A 99 10.89 -5.01 -8.83
C VAL A 99 10.99 -6.49 -8.43
N ASP A 100 11.89 -7.22 -9.07
CA ASP A 100 12.25 -8.56 -8.61
C ASP A 100 13.45 -8.45 -7.66
N ALA A 101 13.19 -8.57 -6.38
CA ALA A 101 14.17 -8.56 -5.31
C ALA A 101 14.32 -9.94 -4.66
N THR A 102 13.87 -11.01 -5.34
CA THR A 102 13.84 -12.37 -4.81
C THR A 102 15.19 -12.80 -4.23
N ASP A 103 16.27 -12.61 -4.95
CA ASP A 103 17.60 -13.05 -4.51
C ASP A 103 18.04 -12.29 -3.25
N SER A 104 17.85 -10.97 -3.18
CA SER A 104 18.21 -10.15 -2.03
C SER A 104 17.49 -10.61 -0.76
N PHE A 105 16.18 -10.83 -0.84
CA PHE A 105 15.42 -11.28 0.32
C PHE A 105 15.81 -12.70 0.76
N LEU A 106 15.99 -13.62 -0.18
CA LEU A 106 16.36 -15.00 0.15
C LEU A 106 17.76 -15.09 0.75
N ASP A 107 18.71 -14.32 0.26
CA ASP A 107 20.07 -14.27 0.80
C ASP A 107 20.09 -13.75 2.23
N LEU A 108 19.33 -12.69 2.52
CA LEU A 108 19.20 -12.14 3.88
C LEU A 108 18.50 -13.10 4.86
N LEU A 109 17.59 -13.92 4.37
CA LEU A 109 16.86 -14.90 5.18
C LEU A 109 17.60 -16.23 5.36
N ALA A 110 18.71 -16.43 4.65
CA ALA A 110 19.47 -17.66 4.72
C ALA A 110 19.96 -17.94 6.14
N GLY A 111 19.61 -19.11 6.69
CA GLY A 111 20.00 -19.52 8.05
C GLY A 111 19.21 -18.88 9.19
N VAL A 112 18.29 -17.97 8.92
CA VAL A 112 17.42 -17.35 9.93
C VAL A 112 16.24 -18.27 10.21
N ALA A 113 16.15 -18.81 11.43
CA ALA A 113 15.08 -19.72 11.84
C ALA A 113 13.96 -19.01 12.61
N GLU A 114 14.31 -17.99 13.38
CA GLU A 114 13.41 -17.30 14.31
C GLU A 114 12.39 -16.43 13.55
N PRO A 115 11.06 -16.60 13.80
CA PRO A 115 10.02 -15.91 13.02
C PRO A 115 10.04 -14.37 13.12
N GLU A 116 10.31 -13.82 14.30
CA GLU A 116 10.36 -12.36 14.48
C GLU A 116 11.57 -11.75 13.76
N ALA A 117 12.73 -12.44 13.80
CA ALA A 117 13.90 -12.02 13.05
C ALA A 117 13.63 -12.00 11.54
N LYS A 118 12.89 -13.00 11.02
CA LYS A 118 12.47 -13.00 9.60
C LYS A 118 11.60 -11.82 9.26
N ARG A 119 10.61 -11.49 10.10
CA ARG A 119 9.72 -10.35 9.87
C ARG A 119 10.49 -9.03 9.82
N HIS A 120 11.42 -8.85 10.77
CA HIS A 120 12.29 -7.66 10.81
C HIS A 120 13.09 -7.52 9.51
N ILE A 121 13.79 -8.57 9.11
CA ILE A 121 14.60 -8.58 7.88
C ILE A 121 13.76 -8.27 6.65
N ILE A 122 12.58 -8.91 6.53
CA ILE A 122 11.67 -8.67 5.41
C ILE A 122 11.20 -7.22 5.40
N GLY A 123 10.83 -6.67 6.55
CA GLY A 123 10.37 -5.29 6.67
C GLY A 123 11.45 -4.28 6.30
N GLU A 124 12.65 -4.43 6.83
CA GLU A 124 13.79 -3.55 6.56
C GLU A 124 14.19 -3.58 5.08
N GLU A 125 14.33 -4.77 4.49
CA GLU A 125 14.71 -4.89 3.09
C GLU A 125 13.62 -4.37 2.15
N PHE A 126 12.33 -4.58 2.51
CA PHE A 126 11.22 -4.02 1.73
C PHE A 126 11.29 -2.49 1.68
N ILE A 127 11.51 -1.83 2.82
CA ILE A 127 11.61 -0.38 2.89
C ILE A 127 12.78 0.10 2.03
N LYS A 128 13.95 -0.54 2.18
CA LYS A 128 15.14 -0.18 1.41
C LYS A 128 14.89 -0.27 -0.10
N VAL A 129 14.34 -1.39 -0.59
CA VAL A 129 14.01 -1.56 -2.02
C VAL A 129 12.99 -0.53 -2.48
N PHE A 130 11.98 -0.24 -1.64
CA PHE A 130 10.96 0.74 -1.94
C PHE A 130 11.53 2.16 -2.04
N ASP A 131 12.38 2.55 -1.10
CA ASP A 131 13.06 3.85 -1.08
C ASP A 131 14.00 4.02 -2.27
N GLU A 132 14.73 2.97 -2.66
CA GLU A 132 15.57 2.98 -3.85
C GLU A 132 14.77 3.22 -5.13
N GLU A 133 13.56 2.68 -5.24
CA GLU A 133 12.67 2.93 -6.37
C GLU A 133 12.03 4.34 -6.28
N ALA A 134 11.63 4.75 -5.09
CA ALA A 134 11.08 6.09 -4.86
C ALA A 134 12.08 7.20 -5.23
N ALA A 135 13.35 7.01 -4.89
CA ALA A 135 14.43 7.95 -5.20
C ALA A 135 14.70 8.16 -6.71
N LYS A 136 14.26 7.22 -7.55
CA LYS A 136 14.36 7.33 -9.02
C LYS A 136 13.24 8.15 -9.63
N LEU A 137 12.20 8.48 -8.85
CA LEU A 137 11.00 9.16 -9.30
C LEU A 137 11.04 10.64 -8.96
N GLU A 138 10.60 11.47 -9.89
CA GLU A 138 10.50 12.91 -9.68
C GLU A 138 9.06 13.33 -9.40
N GLY A 139 8.92 14.30 -8.49
CA GLY A 139 7.64 14.95 -8.22
C GLY A 139 6.68 14.12 -7.35
N ILE A 140 7.15 13.11 -6.65
CA ILE A 140 6.38 12.39 -5.64
C ILE A 140 6.22 13.29 -4.42
N GLY A 141 4.98 13.65 -4.08
CA GLY A 141 4.65 14.48 -2.93
C GLY A 141 3.81 13.74 -1.88
N PHE A 142 3.32 12.55 -2.20
CA PHE A 142 2.43 11.81 -1.33
C PHE A 142 2.74 10.31 -1.37
N LEU A 143 2.58 9.67 -0.21
CA LEU A 143 2.60 8.21 -0.09
C LEU A 143 1.18 7.69 0.15
N GLY A 144 0.73 6.76 -0.68
CA GLY A 144 -0.52 6.03 -0.49
C GLY A 144 -0.30 4.83 0.43
N GLN A 145 -1.11 4.69 1.45
CA GLN A 145 -1.07 3.55 2.36
C GLN A 145 -2.48 3.04 2.67
N GLY A 146 -2.65 1.72 2.67
CA GLY A 146 -3.88 1.05 3.09
C GLY A 146 -3.79 0.63 4.56
N THR A 147 -4.67 1.18 5.39
CA THR A 147 -4.83 0.80 6.79
C THR A 147 -6.29 0.45 7.03
N ILE A 148 -6.55 -0.71 7.61
CA ILE A 148 -7.90 -1.12 8.00
C ILE A 148 -8.11 -0.95 9.50
N TYR A 149 -9.38 -0.86 9.93
CA TYR A 149 -9.71 -0.65 11.33
C TYR A 149 -9.14 -1.72 12.28
N PRO A 150 -9.10 -3.02 11.93
CA PRO A 150 -8.39 -4.02 12.73
C PRO A 150 -6.91 -3.70 12.98
N ASP A 151 -6.20 -3.13 12.00
CA ASP A 151 -4.79 -2.76 12.17
C ASP A 151 -4.62 -1.68 13.25
N ILE A 152 -5.55 -0.72 13.29
CA ILE A 152 -5.56 0.34 14.33
C ILE A 152 -5.76 -0.29 15.71
N LEU A 153 -6.77 -1.14 15.88
CA LEU A 153 -7.07 -1.79 17.16
C LEU A 153 -5.92 -2.68 17.64
N GLU A 154 -5.30 -3.43 16.74
CA GLU A 154 -4.20 -4.32 17.05
C GLU A 154 -2.91 -3.56 17.39
N SER A 155 -2.70 -2.40 16.77
CA SER A 155 -1.58 -1.51 17.07
C SER A 155 -1.72 -0.88 18.47
N GLU A 156 -2.91 -0.42 18.84
CA GLU A 156 -3.19 0.11 20.18
C GLU A 156 -3.04 -0.96 21.28
N ALA A 157 -3.40 -2.20 20.97
CA ALA A 157 -3.25 -3.34 21.89
C ALA A 157 -1.80 -3.88 21.96
N GLY A 158 -0.86 -3.34 21.20
CA GLY A 158 0.53 -3.82 21.13
C GLY A 158 0.68 -5.19 20.49
N VAL A 159 -0.36 -5.73 19.85
CA VAL A 159 -0.40 -7.08 19.28
C VAL A 159 0.18 -7.15 17.87
N LYS A 160 0.13 -6.06 17.11
CA LYS A 160 0.75 -5.95 15.78
C LYS A 160 1.54 -4.65 15.61
N ALA A 161 2.78 -4.69 15.98
CA ALA A 161 3.75 -3.64 15.63
C ALA A 161 4.14 -3.65 14.12
N HIS A 162 3.48 -4.44 13.26
CA HIS A 162 4.08 -4.89 12.00
C HIS A 162 3.48 -4.30 10.72
N HIS A 163 2.30 -3.70 10.76
CA HIS A 163 1.68 -3.16 9.55
C HIS A 163 1.97 -1.67 9.28
N ASN A 164 2.42 -0.92 10.30
CA ASN A 164 2.72 0.51 10.19
C ASN A 164 4.06 0.91 10.82
N VAL A 165 4.96 -0.02 11.13
CA VAL A 165 6.23 0.24 11.83
C VAL A 165 7.44 -0.04 10.93
N GLY A 166 7.28 0.07 9.65
CA GLY A 166 8.41 0.42 8.83
C GLY A 166 8.59 1.92 8.99
N GLY A 167 9.64 2.37 9.65
CA GLY A 167 9.93 3.78 9.75
C GLY A 167 10.04 4.37 8.35
N LEU A 168 8.91 4.93 7.88
CA LEU A 168 8.97 5.82 6.73
C LEU A 168 9.97 6.92 7.09
N PRO A 169 10.85 7.30 6.17
CA PRO A 169 11.71 8.45 6.39
C PRO A 169 10.85 9.63 6.84
N ALA A 170 11.27 10.35 7.88
CA ALA A 170 10.54 11.49 8.43
C ALA A 170 10.36 12.65 7.42
N GLU A 171 10.82 12.45 6.21
CA GLU A 171 10.86 13.42 5.10
C GLU A 171 9.87 13.09 3.96
N LEU A 172 9.04 12.03 4.12
CA LEU A 172 7.96 11.68 3.18
C LEU A 172 6.57 11.97 3.74
#